data_dafe26ed9d781400db3598485eb28d31
#
_entry.id   dafe26ed9d781400db3598485eb28d31
#
_cell.length_a   1.000
_cell.length_b   1.000
_cell.length_c   1.000
_cell.angle_alpha   90.00
_cell.angle_beta   90.00
_cell.angle_gamma   90.00
#
_symmetry.space_group_name_H-M   'P 1'
#
loop_
_entity.id
_entity.type
_entity.pdbx_description
1 polymer ?
#
loop_
_entity_poly.entity_id
_entity_poly.type
_entity_poly.pdbx_seq_one_letter_code
_entity_poly.pdbx_strand_id
1 'polypeptide(L)'
;MNSDSLIEVINCRRVFDSRGNPAIEVEIFTKNGSYGRAISPSGASTGLNEAIEIRDNDDMFGGKDVKKGLEIINKKIAPQLVGLSCENQNEFDNILKNLDKSDQKLNIGGNVSTALSIANYLCASNFNKEPPYKYYSNSNNNILPRPEIQIFGGGAHAGNSKSFQDFLIYPINNMTYEEYFNIVFNVSNSAKKKLIKNNNFFGYCDEGGLYPNNLNHFQICEIINESITECKLVPGKEIGISIDVAASNFYKDGIYTLYDRELD
;
A
#
# COMPACT_ATOMS: atom_id res chain seq x y z
N MET A 1 -17.55 -8.63 30.05
CA MET A 1 -17.06 -8.87 28.68
C MET A 1 -17.96 -9.92 28.05
N ASN A 2 -18.37 -9.72 26.81
CA ASN A 2 -19.13 -10.72 26.07
C ASN A 2 -18.20 -11.89 25.74
N SER A 3 -18.49 -13.09 26.25
CA SER A 3 -17.66 -14.27 26.01
C SER A 3 -17.52 -14.62 24.52
N ASP A 4 -18.47 -14.19 23.71
CA ASP A 4 -18.57 -14.48 22.29
C ASP A 4 -17.57 -13.67 21.45
N SER A 5 -17.13 -12.50 21.95
CA SER A 5 -16.12 -11.65 21.28
C SER A 5 -14.69 -12.10 21.55
N LEU A 6 -14.48 -13.10 22.42
CA LEU A 6 -13.14 -13.56 22.76
C LEU A 6 -12.50 -14.27 21.56
N ILE A 7 -11.26 -13.90 21.26
CA ILE A 7 -10.43 -14.55 20.24
C ILE A 7 -10.19 -16.00 20.69
N GLU A 8 -10.55 -16.95 19.84
CA GLU A 8 -10.38 -18.37 20.07
C GLU A 8 -9.17 -18.92 19.34
N VAL A 9 -9.00 -18.50 18.06
CA VAL A 9 -7.94 -19.01 17.19
C VAL A 9 -7.32 -17.88 16.39
N ILE A 10 -6.00 -17.92 16.29
CA ILE A 10 -5.21 -17.10 15.36
C ILE A 10 -4.42 -18.06 14.47
N ASN A 11 -4.73 -18.06 13.18
CA ASN A 11 -3.99 -18.78 12.17
C ASN A 11 -3.12 -17.83 11.37
N CYS A 12 -1.95 -18.27 10.96
CA CYS A 12 -1.12 -17.52 10.02
C CYS A 12 -0.51 -18.46 8.98
N ARG A 13 -0.34 -17.92 7.77
CA ARG A 13 0.27 -18.68 6.66
C ARG A 13 1.03 -17.74 5.71
N ARG A 14 1.94 -18.35 4.95
CA ARG A 14 2.56 -17.70 3.81
C ARG A 14 1.59 -17.70 2.63
N VAL A 15 1.45 -16.53 2.02
CA VAL A 15 0.78 -16.31 0.75
C VAL A 15 1.72 -15.54 -0.17
N PHE A 16 1.28 -15.18 -1.37
CA PHE A 16 2.06 -14.36 -2.29
C PHE A 16 1.30 -13.07 -2.61
N ASP A 17 2.03 -11.96 -2.65
CA ASP A 17 1.50 -10.67 -3.07
C ASP A 17 1.37 -10.58 -4.60
N SER A 18 0.90 -9.43 -5.11
CA SER A 18 0.71 -9.18 -6.54
C SER A 18 2.02 -9.18 -7.36
N ARG A 19 3.17 -9.05 -6.68
CA ARG A 19 4.51 -9.13 -7.29
C ARG A 19 5.13 -10.52 -7.19
N GLY A 20 4.43 -11.50 -6.59
CA GLY A 20 4.93 -12.83 -6.35
C GLY A 20 5.90 -12.94 -5.16
N ASN A 21 6.01 -11.93 -4.30
CA ASN A 21 6.80 -12.02 -3.09
C ASN A 21 6.01 -12.72 -1.98
N PRO A 22 6.67 -13.54 -1.12
CA PRO A 22 6.04 -14.10 0.06
C PRO A 22 5.51 -13.00 0.97
N ALA A 23 4.30 -13.18 1.48
CA ALA A 23 3.59 -12.27 2.37
C ALA A 23 2.96 -13.05 3.53
N ILE A 24 2.73 -12.37 4.66
CA ILE A 24 2.08 -12.96 5.82
C ILE A 24 0.58 -12.72 5.73
N GLU A 25 -0.19 -13.79 5.77
CA GLU A 25 -1.63 -13.76 6.00
C GLU A 25 -1.94 -14.19 7.43
N VAL A 26 -2.84 -13.46 8.07
CA VAL A 26 -3.38 -13.78 9.41
C VAL A 26 -4.89 -13.90 9.32
N GLU A 27 -5.42 -14.91 10.02
CA GLU A 27 -6.85 -15.12 10.25
C GLU A 27 -7.12 -15.16 11.75
N ILE A 28 -8.12 -14.43 12.20
CA ILE A 28 -8.56 -14.41 13.61
C ILE A 28 -10.01 -14.85 13.67
N PHE A 29 -10.30 -15.79 14.57
CA PHE A 29 -11.64 -16.28 14.84
C PHE A 29 -12.00 -16.04 16.30
N THR A 30 -13.22 -15.61 16.56
CA THR A 30 -13.80 -15.53 17.89
C THR A 30 -14.61 -16.77 18.23
N LYS A 31 -14.99 -16.96 19.50
CA LYS A 31 -15.78 -18.08 19.97
C LYS A 31 -17.13 -18.24 19.29
N ASN A 32 -17.76 -17.14 18.87
CA ASN A 32 -19.01 -17.19 18.11
C ASN A 32 -18.79 -17.42 16.58
N GLY A 33 -17.55 -17.61 16.15
CA GLY A 33 -17.21 -17.83 14.74
C GLY A 33 -17.07 -16.57 13.90
N SER A 34 -17.09 -15.37 14.50
CA SER A 34 -16.75 -14.14 13.77
C SER A 34 -15.30 -14.17 13.32
N TYR A 35 -15.05 -13.62 12.13
CA TYR A 35 -13.82 -13.86 11.39
C TYR A 35 -13.25 -12.57 10.83
N GLY A 36 -11.92 -12.43 10.93
CA GLY A 36 -11.16 -11.38 10.27
C GLY A 36 -9.90 -11.94 9.63
N ARG A 37 -9.57 -11.45 8.44
CA ARG A 37 -8.41 -11.87 7.65
C ARG A 37 -7.70 -10.69 7.06
N ALA A 38 -6.38 -10.68 7.18
CA ALA A 38 -5.54 -9.66 6.55
C ALA A 38 -4.25 -10.25 5.99
N ILE A 39 -3.75 -9.62 4.94
CA ILE A 39 -2.45 -9.90 4.35
C ILE A 39 -1.62 -8.63 4.48
N SER A 40 -0.36 -8.76 4.89
CA SER A 40 0.61 -7.68 4.84
C SER A 40 1.52 -7.87 3.63
N PRO A 41 1.28 -7.18 2.52
CA PRO A 41 2.12 -7.27 1.33
C PRO A 41 3.47 -6.57 1.57
N SER A 42 4.46 -6.91 0.74
CA SER A 42 5.77 -6.27 0.74
C SER A 42 5.72 -4.86 0.18
N GLY A 43 6.42 -3.92 0.79
CA GLY A 43 6.68 -2.60 0.22
C GLY A 43 7.65 -2.67 -0.97
N ALA A 44 7.45 -1.84 -2.00
CA ALA A 44 8.37 -1.75 -3.15
C ALA A 44 9.51 -0.76 -2.87
N SER A 45 9.18 0.42 -2.38
CA SER A 45 10.10 1.43 -1.89
C SER A 45 9.97 1.53 -0.38
N THR A 46 11.08 1.70 0.33
CA THR A 46 11.07 1.82 1.80
C THR A 46 11.87 3.05 2.23
N GLY A 47 11.28 3.87 3.09
CA GLY A 47 11.96 4.99 3.72
C GLY A 47 12.85 4.52 4.88
N LEU A 48 13.85 5.32 5.25
CA LEU A 48 14.80 5.01 6.33
C LEU A 48 14.14 4.85 7.71
N ASN A 49 12.98 5.47 7.93
CA ASN A 49 12.28 5.47 9.21
C ASN A 49 11.08 4.50 9.24
N GLU A 50 10.86 3.74 8.18
CA GLU A 50 9.80 2.75 8.15
C GLU A 50 10.08 1.54 9.04
N ALA A 51 9.01 0.87 9.48
CA ALA A 51 9.13 -0.41 10.15
C ALA A 51 9.70 -1.46 9.19
N ILE A 52 10.63 -2.27 9.67
CA ILE A 52 11.23 -3.33 8.85
C ILE A 52 10.26 -4.50 8.67
N GLU A 53 10.38 -5.17 7.55
CA GLU A 53 9.76 -6.47 7.34
C GLU A 53 10.68 -7.57 7.86
N ILE A 54 10.16 -8.51 8.67
CA ILE A 54 10.89 -9.70 9.03
C ILE A 54 10.95 -10.63 7.82
N ARG A 55 12.17 -10.90 7.35
CA ARG A 55 12.49 -11.81 6.25
C ARG A 55 13.47 -12.88 6.72
N ASP A 56 13.46 -14.05 6.09
CA ASP A 56 14.31 -15.16 6.53
C ASP A 56 15.76 -14.96 6.15
N ASN A 57 16.03 -14.26 5.03
CA ASN A 57 17.37 -14.01 4.49
C ASN A 57 18.15 -15.31 4.24
N ASP A 58 17.43 -16.36 3.82
CA ASP A 58 17.96 -17.66 3.40
C ASP A 58 17.86 -17.84 1.88
N ASP A 59 18.12 -19.04 1.36
CA ASP A 59 18.05 -19.31 -0.08
C ASP A 59 16.62 -19.40 -0.65
N MET A 60 15.62 -19.54 0.23
CA MET A 60 14.24 -19.69 -0.21
C MET A 60 13.67 -18.32 -0.66
N PHE A 61 13.02 -18.33 -1.82
CA PHE A 61 12.43 -17.12 -2.43
C PHE A 61 13.41 -15.93 -2.52
N GLY A 62 14.70 -16.22 -2.77
CA GLY A 62 15.74 -15.17 -2.83
C GLY A 62 15.89 -14.40 -1.52
N GLY A 63 15.75 -15.05 -0.38
CA GLY A 63 15.87 -14.46 0.95
C GLY A 63 14.60 -13.78 1.47
N LYS A 64 13.53 -13.74 0.66
CA LYS A 64 12.29 -13.00 0.98
C LYS A 64 11.24 -13.83 1.73
N ASP A 65 11.56 -15.07 2.15
CA ASP A 65 10.59 -15.88 2.88
C ASP A 65 10.19 -15.22 4.22
N VAL A 66 9.01 -15.62 4.72
CA VAL A 66 8.38 -15.06 5.92
C VAL A 66 8.21 -16.07 7.05
N LYS A 67 8.92 -17.21 7.00
CA LYS A 67 8.82 -18.29 7.97
C LYS A 67 9.11 -17.80 9.40
N LYS A 68 10.13 -16.99 9.59
CA LYS A 68 10.46 -16.37 10.90
C LYS A 68 9.29 -15.55 11.44
N GLY A 69 8.63 -14.75 10.60
CA GLY A 69 7.45 -13.99 10.98
C GLY A 69 6.30 -14.89 11.42
N LEU A 70 6.03 -15.97 10.70
CA LEU A 70 5.02 -16.98 11.07
C LEU A 70 5.36 -17.66 12.41
N GLU A 71 6.63 -17.96 12.64
CA GLU A 71 7.07 -18.53 13.93
C GLU A 71 6.90 -17.55 15.08
N ILE A 72 7.20 -16.27 14.88
CA ILE A 72 6.97 -15.21 15.87
C ILE A 72 5.49 -15.11 16.22
N ILE A 73 4.59 -15.13 15.23
CA ILE A 73 3.15 -15.12 15.47
C ILE A 73 2.76 -16.32 16.31
N ASN A 74 3.07 -17.52 15.87
CA ASN A 74 2.60 -18.77 16.51
C ASN A 74 3.17 -18.96 17.93
N LYS A 75 4.47 -18.66 18.14
CA LYS A 75 5.17 -19.00 19.39
C LYS A 75 5.14 -17.86 20.44
N LYS A 76 5.10 -16.61 19.99
CA LYS A 76 5.26 -15.45 20.91
C LYS A 76 4.00 -14.59 21.01
N ILE A 77 3.29 -14.36 19.90
CA ILE A 77 2.23 -13.35 19.86
C ILE A 77 0.86 -13.98 20.09
N ALA A 78 0.48 -15.00 19.33
CA ALA A 78 -0.85 -15.63 19.41
C ALA A 78 -1.20 -16.11 20.83
N PRO A 79 -0.29 -16.72 21.62
CA PRO A 79 -0.59 -17.09 23.02
C PRO A 79 -0.97 -15.94 23.94
N GLN A 80 -0.58 -14.69 23.61
CA GLN A 80 -0.92 -13.51 24.41
C GLN A 80 -2.20 -12.83 23.95
N LEU A 81 -2.65 -13.12 22.72
CA LEU A 81 -3.82 -12.51 22.11
C LEU A 81 -5.07 -13.39 22.21
N VAL A 82 -4.90 -14.71 22.26
CA VAL A 82 -6.02 -15.66 22.48
C VAL A 82 -6.64 -15.39 23.86
N GLY A 83 -7.96 -15.31 23.90
CA GLY A 83 -8.73 -14.98 25.10
C GLY A 83 -9.00 -13.49 25.29
N LEU A 84 -8.40 -12.60 24.50
CA LEU A 84 -8.77 -11.18 24.46
C LEU A 84 -10.07 -10.99 23.68
N SER A 85 -10.81 -9.94 23.99
CA SER A 85 -11.93 -9.51 23.15
C SER A 85 -11.40 -8.85 21.87
N CYS A 86 -11.89 -9.30 20.71
CA CYS A 86 -11.56 -8.68 19.41
C CYS A 86 -12.00 -7.21 19.34
N GLU A 87 -12.98 -6.80 20.15
CA GLU A 87 -13.49 -5.43 20.20
C GLU A 87 -12.51 -4.43 20.85
N ASN A 88 -11.52 -4.93 21.62
CA ASN A 88 -10.55 -4.08 22.29
C ASN A 88 -9.27 -3.92 21.43
N GLN A 89 -9.39 -3.20 20.31
CA GLN A 89 -8.26 -2.95 19.40
C GLN A 89 -7.08 -2.28 20.10
N ASN A 90 -7.33 -1.35 21.02
CA ASN A 90 -6.25 -0.66 21.73
C ASN A 90 -5.43 -1.61 22.60
N GLU A 91 -6.06 -2.54 23.30
CA GLU A 91 -5.35 -3.55 24.11
C GLU A 91 -4.55 -4.50 23.21
N PHE A 92 -5.16 -4.96 22.12
CA PHE A 92 -4.52 -5.80 21.12
C PHE A 92 -3.24 -5.14 20.57
N ASP A 93 -3.34 -3.91 20.09
CA ASP A 93 -2.20 -3.17 19.53
C ASP A 93 -1.15 -2.81 20.58
N ASN A 94 -1.56 -2.57 21.84
CA ASN A 94 -0.63 -2.32 22.94
C ASN A 94 0.20 -3.55 23.28
N ILE A 95 -0.35 -4.76 23.17
CA ILE A 95 0.43 -6.00 23.33
C ILE A 95 1.50 -6.08 22.23
N LEU A 96 1.15 -5.83 20.97
CA LEU A 96 2.13 -5.80 19.88
C LEU A 96 3.23 -4.74 20.11
N LYS A 97 2.86 -3.54 20.56
CA LYS A 97 3.81 -2.47 20.91
C LYS A 97 4.72 -2.84 22.08
N ASN A 98 4.21 -3.55 23.07
CA ASN A 98 4.99 -3.98 24.24
C ASN A 98 5.98 -5.11 23.91
N LEU A 99 5.64 -5.96 22.93
CA LEU A 99 6.53 -7.01 22.43
C LEU A 99 7.69 -6.45 21.61
N ASP A 100 7.49 -5.29 20.99
CA ASP A 100 8.52 -4.58 20.26
C ASP A 100 8.40 -3.07 20.45
N LYS A 101 9.25 -2.56 21.35
CA LYS A 101 9.31 -1.13 21.67
C LYS A 101 10.19 -0.32 20.70
N SER A 102 10.82 -0.98 19.73
CA SER A 102 11.60 -0.27 18.71
C SER A 102 10.66 0.45 17.72
N ASP A 103 11.04 1.64 17.30
CA ASP A 103 10.25 2.42 16.34
C ASP A 103 10.08 1.68 15.01
N GLN A 104 11.13 1.01 14.54
CA GLN A 104 11.16 0.27 13.29
C GLN A 104 10.68 -1.20 13.39
N LYS A 105 10.12 -1.63 14.51
CA LYS A 105 9.65 -3.02 14.72
C LYS A 105 10.71 -4.08 14.44
N LEU A 106 11.91 -3.89 14.99
CA LEU A 106 13.09 -4.74 14.74
C LEU A 106 12.91 -6.19 15.22
N ASN A 107 12.05 -6.45 16.20
CA ASN A 107 11.91 -7.76 16.86
C ASN A 107 10.73 -8.58 16.34
N ILE A 108 9.61 -7.93 15.95
CA ILE A 108 8.43 -8.63 15.45
C ILE A 108 8.12 -8.34 13.98
N GLY A 109 8.59 -7.20 13.47
CA GLY A 109 8.38 -6.78 12.09
C GLY A 109 7.09 -6.00 11.84
N GLY A 110 7.17 -5.04 10.92
CA GLY A 110 6.01 -4.29 10.44
C GLY A 110 4.99 -5.20 9.75
N ASN A 111 5.44 -6.14 8.94
CA ASN A 111 4.58 -7.09 8.24
C ASN A 111 3.78 -7.98 9.20
N VAL A 112 4.38 -8.44 10.31
CA VAL A 112 3.70 -9.23 11.34
C VAL A 112 2.66 -8.38 12.07
N SER A 113 3.06 -7.20 12.57
CA SER A 113 2.18 -6.33 13.36
C SER A 113 1.00 -5.81 12.54
N THR A 114 1.23 -5.43 11.29
CA THR A 114 0.18 -4.94 10.39
C THR A 114 -0.85 -6.03 10.07
N ALA A 115 -0.40 -7.23 9.71
CA ALA A 115 -1.31 -8.34 9.40
C ALA A 115 -2.20 -8.70 10.61
N LEU A 116 -1.62 -8.77 11.81
CA LEU A 116 -2.36 -9.06 13.04
C LEU A 116 -3.36 -7.96 13.40
N SER A 117 -2.92 -6.70 13.41
CA SER A 117 -3.77 -5.57 13.81
C SER A 117 -4.97 -5.40 12.86
N ILE A 118 -4.76 -5.49 11.55
CA ILE A 118 -5.84 -5.39 10.57
C ILE A 118 -6.78 -6.61 10.66
N ALA A 119 -6.24 -7.84 10.85
CA ALA A 119 -7.08 -9.02 10.99
C ALA A 119 -7.99 -8.91 12.22
N ASN A 120 -7.49 -8.41 13.37
CA ASN A 120 -8.31 -8.18 14.55
C ASN A 120 -9.40 -7.13 14.31
N TYR A 121 -9.03 -6.02 13.69
CA TYR A 121 -9.98 -4.96 13.33
C TYR A 121 -11.12 -5.48 12.44
N LEU A 122 -10.81 -6.29 11.42
CA LEU A 122 -11.80 -6.90 10.54
C LEU A 122 -12.65 -7.95 11.26
N CYS A 123 -12.06 -8.68 12.20
CA CYS A 123 -12.79 -9.62 13.06
C CYS A 123 -13.82 -8.90 13.94
N ALA A 124 -13.42 -7.80 14.58
CA ALA A 124 -14.30 -6.97 15.41
C ALA A 124 -15.44 -6.32 14.59
N SER A 125 -15.12 -5.83 13.39
CA SER A 125 -16.12 -5.30 12.45
C SER A 125 -17.15 -6.37 12.08
N ASN A 126 -16.72 -7.58 11.76
CA ASN A 126 -17.57 -8.73 11.45
C ASN A 126 -18.42 -9.15 12.66
N PHE A 127 -17.81 -9.20 13.86
CA PHE A 127 -18.50 -9.49 15.11
C PHE A 127 -19.67 -8.53 15.34
N ASN A 128 -19.47 -7.24 15.11
CA ASN A 128 -20.48 -6.20 15.25
C ASN A 128 -21.44 -6.11 14.05
N LYS A 129 -21.22 -6.93 12.99
CA LYS A 129 -22.01 -6.90 11.75
C LYS A 129 -22.06 -5.52 11.09
N GLU A 130 -20.97 -4.78 11.23
CA GLU A 130 -20.81 -3.47 10.63
C GLU A 130 -19.67 -3.49 9.59
N PRO A 131 -19.78 -2.75 8.49
CA PRO A 131 -18.65 -2.65 7.56
C PRO A 131 -17.47 -1.92 8.23
N PRO A 132 -16.22 -2.25 7.89
CA PRO A 132 -15.02 -1.72 8.55
C PRO A 132 -14.99 -0.20 8.67
N TYR A 133 -15.34 0.53 7.61
CA TYR A 133 -15.33 1.98 7.62
C TYR A 133 -16.31 2.58 8.64
N LYS A 134 -17.45 1.90 8.88
CA LYS A 134 -18.47 2.35 9.84
C LYS A 134 -18.08 1.98 11.26
N TYR A 135 -17.54 0.77 11.46
CA TYR A 135 -17.07 0.31 12.77
C TYR A 135 -15.98 1.23 13.36
N TYR A 136 -15.09 1.75 12.51
CA TYR A 136 -14.04 2.69 12.93
C TYR A 136 -14.54 4.12 13.11
N SER A 137 -15.54 4.52 12.35
CA SER A 137 -16.03 5.90 12.35
C SER A 137 -16.92 6.15 13.57
N ASN A 138 -16.48 7.02 14.46
CA ASN A 138 -17.30 7.54 15.55
C ASN A 138 -18.28 8.63 15.08
N SER A 139 -18.35 8.90 13.76
CA SER A 139 -19.20 9.93 13.18
C SER A 139 -20.12 9.34 12.11
N ASN A 140 -21.32 9.93 11.96
CA ASN A 140 -22.24 9.57 10.89
C ASN A 140 -21.84 10.14 9.51
N ASN A 141 -20.74 10.91 9.45
CA ASN A 141 -20.26 11.52 8.22
C ASN A 141 -19.07 10.71 7.67
N ASN A 142 -19.39 9.70 6.87
CA ASN A 142 -18.39 8.95 6.14
C ASN A 142 -18.07 9.68 4.83
N ILE A 143 -16.95 10.37 4.79
CA ILE A 143 -16.45 11.07 3.60
C ILE A 143 -15.30 10.25 3.02
N LEU A 144 -15.47 9.80 1.77
CA LEU A 144 -14.36 9.21 1.03
C LEU A 144 -13.37 10.31 0.62
N PRO A 145 -12.06 10.08 0.79
CA PRO A 145 -11.04 11.02 0.31
C PRO A 145 -11.05 11.09 -1.21
N ARG A 146 -10.66 12.23 -1.78
CA ARG A 146 -10.44 12.34 -3.22
C ARG A 146 -9.30 11.41 -3.63
N PRO A 147 -9.52 10.48 -4.58
CA PRO A 147 -8.46 9.56 -4.97
C PRO A 147 -7.44 10.23 -5.89
N GLU A 148 -6.18 9.96 -5.66
CA GLU A 148 -5.09 10.19 -6.60
C GLU A 148 -4.85 8.88 -7.34
N ILE A 149 -4.93 8.91 -8.67
CA ILE A 149 -4.86 7.69 -9.48
C ILE A 149 -3.69 7.77 -10.45
N GLN A 150 -2.85 6.75 -10.39
CA GLN A 150 -1.63 6.64 -11.18
C GLN A 150 -1.94 6.53 -12.67
N ILE A 151 -1.32 7.40 -13.47
CA ILE A 151 -1.32 7.32 -14.94
C ILE A 151 0.01 6.74 -15.43
N PHE A 152 1.14 7.18 -14.84
CA PHE A 152 2.45 6.64 -15.15
C PHE A 152 3.14 6.18 -13.87
N GLY A 153 3.81 5.04 -13.94
CA GLY A 153 4.69 4.54 -12.90
C GLY A 153 6.15 4.52 -13.35
N GLY A 154 7.04 4.72 -12.40
CA GLY A 154 8.48 4.71 -12.59
C GLY A 154 9.20 4.14 -11.37
N GLY A 155 10.46 4.52 -11.16
CA GLY A 155 11.23 4.16 -9.99
C GLY A 155 11.21 2.67 -9.68
N ALA A 156 10.93 2.32 -8.43
CA ALA A 156 10.88 0.94 -7.94
C ALA A 156 9.76 0.11 -8.61
N HIS A 157 8.65 0.75 -9.02
CA HIS A 157 7.52 0.10 -9.67
C HIS A 157 7.78 -0.26 -11.15
N ALA A 158 8.88 0.25 -11.72
CA ALA A 158 9.25 0.07 -13.12
C ALA A 158 10.72 -0.38 -13.25
N GLY A 159 11.10 -1.43 -12.53
CA GLY A 159 12.42 -2.03 -12.61
C GLY A 159 13.57 -1.13 -12.15
N ASN A 160 13.33 -0.27 -11.17
CA ASN A 160 14.27 0.73 -10.65
C ASN A 160 14.73 1.73 -11.73
N SER A 161 13.80 2.18 -12.56
CA SER A 161 14.07 3.23 -13.54
C SER A 161 14.53 4.52 -12.83
N LYS A 162 15.35 5.33 -13.51
CA LYS A 162 15.82 6.64 -12.99
C LYS A 162 14.74 7.74 -13.06
N SER A 163 13.46 7.38 -13.05
CA SER A 163 12.31 8.30 -13.06
C SER A 163 11.74 8.45 -11.66
N PHE A 164 10.93 9.49 -11.43
CA PHE A 164 10.08 9.58 -10.25
C PHE A 164 9.14 8.37 -10.16
N GLN A 165 8.69 8.06 -8.96
CA GLN A 165 7.97 6.82 -8.70
C GLN A 165 6.59 6.83 -9.33
N ASP A 166 5.78 7.88 -9.07
CA ASP A 166 4.41 7.94 -9.54
C ASP A 166 4.03 9.31 -10.09
N PHE A 167 3.29 9.29 -11.18
CA PHE A 167 2.60 10.45 -11.74
C PHE A 167 1.11 10.15 -11.74
N LEU A 168 0.40 10.85 -10.87
CA LEU A 168 -1.01 10.64 -10.59
C LEU A 168 -1.83 11.84 -11.06
N ILE A 169 -3.12 11.63 -11.26
CA ILE A 169 -4.08 12.72 -11.44
C ILE A 169 -5.10 12.69 -10.30
N TYR A 170 -5.68 13.84 -10.00
CA TYR A 170 -6.73 13.98 -8.99
C TYR A 170 -7.76 15.03 -9.39
N PRO A 171 -9.04 14.90 -8.94
CA PRO A 171 -10.06 15.90 -9.24
C PRO A 171 -9.90 17.13 -8.34
N ILE A 172 -9.80 18.31 -8.94
CA ILE A 172 -9.76 19.59 -8.22
C ILE A 172 -11.18 20.01 -7.82
N ASN A 173 -12.12 19.90 -8.75
CA ASN A 173 -13.52 20.21 -8.53
C ASN A 173 -14.28 19.04 -7.92
N ASN A 174 -15.45 19.33 -7.32
CA ASN A 174 -16.35 18.31 -6.87
C ASN A 174 -16.97 17.61 -8.09
N MET A 175 -16.81 16.31 -8.14
CA MET A 175 -17.41 15.42 -9.13
C MET A 175 -17.70 14.06 -8.48
N THR A 176 -18.53 13.27 -9.08
CA THR A 176 -18.79 11.90 -8.63
C THR A 176 -17.59 10.99 -8.91
N TYR A 177 -17.46 9.88 -8.17
CA TYR A 177 -16.42 8.89 -8.43
C TYR A 177 -16.55 8.28 -9.83
N GLU A 178 -17.78 8.04 -10.30
CA GLU A 178 -18.03 7.51 -11.64
C GLU A 178 -17.51 8.46 -12.73
N GLU A 179 -17.81 9.75 -12.63
CA GLU A 179 -17.31 10.77 -13.55
C GLU A 179 -15.77 10.80 -13.51
N TYR A 180 -15.17 10.78 -12.31
CA TYR A 180 -13.73 10.81 -12.19
C TYR A 180 -13.06 9.56 -12.76
N PHE A 181 -13.58 8.37 -12.49
CA PHE A 181 -13.01 7.13 -13.03
C PHE A 181 -13.11 7.08 -14.56
N ASN A 182 -14.21 7.59 -15.15
CA ASN A 182 -14.30 7.75 -16.60
C ASN A 182 -13.24 8.71 -17.15
N ILE A 183 -12.95 9.80 -16.45
CA ILE A 183 -11.87 10.73 -16.81
C ILE A 183 -10.52 10.02 -16.74
N VAL A 184 -10.21 9.33 -15.66
CA VAL A 184 -8.95 8.58 -15.50
C VAL A 184 -8.76 7.58 -16.64
N PHE A 185 -9.81 6.80 -16.96
CA PHE A 185 -9.78 5.86 -18.07
C PHE A 185 -9.45 6.52 -19.39
N ASN A 186 -10.10 7.64 -19.70
CA ASN A 186 -9.88 8.35 -20.95
C ASN A 186 -8.51 9.01 -21.03
N VAL A 187 -8.03 9.65 -19.96
CA VAL A 187 -6.69 10.24 -19.86
C VAL A 187 -5.61 9.17 -20.02
N SER A 188 -5.74 8.04 -19.31
CA SER A 188 -4.80 6.93 -19.44
C SER A 188 -4.75 6.36 -20.86
N ASN A 189 -5.90 6.17 -21.50
CA ASN A 189 -5.96 5.71 -22.89
C ASN A 189 -5.37 6.71 -23.88
N SER A 190 -5.60 8.02 -23.69
CA SER A 190 -4.99 9.07 -24.53
C SER A 190 -3.47 9.04 -24.37
N ALA A 191 -2.97 9.02 -23.12
CA ALA A 191 -1.54 8.94 -22.84
C ALA A 191 -0.90 7.69 -23.46
N LYS A 192 -1.54 6.52 -23.31
CA LYS A 192 -1.08 5.27 -23.93
C LYS A 192 -0.97 5.37 -25.45
N LYS A 193 -1.96 5.95 -26.11
CA LYS A 193 -1.94 6.15 -27.57
C LYS A 193 -0.75 7.01 -28.01
N LYS A 194 -0.45 8.08 -27.25
CA LYS A 194 0.71 8.95 -27.50
C LYS A 194 2.03 8.19 -27.36
N LEU A 195 2.17 7.37 -26.29
CA LEU A 195 3.35 6.54 -26.09
C LEU A 195 3.56 5.56 -27.24
N ILE A 196 2.49 4.88 -27.68
CA ILE A 196 2.56 3.90 -28.78
C ILE A 196 2.97 4.62 -30.09
N LYS A 197 2.33 5.75 -30.39
CA LYS A 197 2.63 6.54 -31.59
C LYS A 197 4.10 6.98 -31.67
N ASN A 198 4.70 7.27 -30.53
CA ASN A 198 6.07 7.76 -30.43
C ASN A 198 7.09 6.65 -30.12
N ASN A 199 6.69 5.39 -30.16
CA ASN A 199 7.52 4.21 -29.79
C ASN A 199 8.11 4.30 -28.36
N ASN A 200 7.40 4.94 -27.44
CA ASN A 200 7.82 5.13 -26.05
C ASN A 200 7.00 4.25 -25.06
N PHE A 201 6.11 3.40 -25.54
CA PHE A 201 5.35 2.48 -24.69
C PHE A 201 6.16 1.22 -24.41
N PHE A 202 6.65 1.05 -23.18
CA PHE A 202 7.39 -0.14 -22.77
C PHE A 202 6.47 -1.22 -22.14
N GLY A 203 5.38 -0.81 -21.50
CA GLY A 203 4.44 -1.72 -20.83
C GLY A 203 3.68 -1.03 -19.71
N TYR A 204 3.39 -1.81 -18.68
CA TYR A 204 2.78 -1.32 -17.44
C TYR A 204 3.75 -1.58 -16.27
N CYS A 205 3.75 -0.69 -15.30
CA CYS A 205 4.40 -0.92 -14.02
C CYS A 205 3.59 -1.91 -13.16
N ASP A 206 4.15 -2.34 -12.04
CA ASP A 206 3.56 -3.35 -11.17
C ASP A 206 2.24 -2.91 -10.49
N GLU A 207 1.95 -1.62 -10.47
CA GLU A 207 0.69 -1.03 -9.98
C GLU A 207 -0.33 -0.73 -11.08
N GLY A 208 0.00 -1.03 -12.35
CA GLY A 208 -0.89 -0.88 -13.49
C GLY A 208 -0.81 0.46 -14.22
N GLY A 209 -0.01 1.42 -13.76
CA GLY A 209 0.32 2.66 -14.48
C GLY A 209 1.12 2.39 -15.74
N LEU A 210 1.07 3.32 -16.70
CA LEU A 210 1.86 3.23 -17.93
C LEU A 210 3.36 3.32 -17.59
N TYR A 211 4.17 2.46 -18.23
CA TYR A 211 5.62 2.52 -18.12
C TYR A 211 6.21 3.05 -19.44
N PRO A 212 6.68 4.32 -19.45
CA PRO A 212 7.29 4.89 -20.64
C PRO A 212 8.76 4.48 -20.76
N ASN A 213 9.26 4.41 -22.01
CA ASN A 213 10.67 4.26 -22.30
C ASN A 213 11.28 5.62 -22.69
N ASN A 214 12.48 5.93 -22.19
CA ASN A 214 13.28 7.10 -22.55
C ASN A 214 12.56 8.46 -22.44
N LEU A 215 11.65 8.62 -21.47
CA LEU A 215 11.04 9.91 -21.15
C LEU A 215 11.51 10.41 -19.80
N ASN A 216 11.79 11.72 -19.71
CA ASN A 216 12.03 12.37 -18.44
C ASN A 216 10.70 12.83 -17.80
N HIS A 217 10.76 13.24 -16.54
CA HIS A 217 9.58 13.64 -15.77
C HIS A 217 8.83 14.83 -16.37
N PHE A 218 9.49 15.78 -17.02
CA PHE A 218 8.84 16.90 -17.71
C PHE A 218 8.01 16.42 -18.91
N GLN A 219 8.58 15.54 -19.73
CA GLN A 219 7.89 14.95 -20.88
C GLN A 219 6.68 14.11 -20.44
N ILE A 220 6.78 13.40 -19.33
CA ILE A 220 5.65 12.65 -18.76
C ILE A 220 4.54 13.62 -18.34
N CYS A 221 4.86 14.70 -17.62
CA CYS A 221 3.89 15.72 -17.24
C CYS A 221 3.24 16.40 -18.48
N GLU A 222 4.01 16.67 -19.54
CA GLU A 222 3.48 17.18 -20.80
C GLU A 222 2.44 16.22 -21.41
N ILE A 223 2.76 14.93 -21.50
CA ILE A 223 1.84 13.91 -22.03
C ILE A 223 0.55 13.85 -21.20
N ILE A 224 0.64 13.95 -19.86
CA ILE A 224 -0.54 13.99 -18.99
C ILE A 224 -1.38 15.25 -19.27
N ASN A 225 -0.76 16.43 -19.32
CA ASN A 225 -1.44 17.69 -19.61
C ASN A 225 -2.17 17.66 -20.95
N GLU A 226 -1.49 17.20 -21.99
CA GLU A 226 -2.10 17.03 -23.32
C GLU A 226 -3.26 16.04 -23.29
N SER A 227 -3.11 14.92 -22.55
CA SER A 227 -4.13 13.90 -22.46
C SER A 227 -5.37 14.38 -21.72
N ILE A 228 -5.20 15.18 -20.66
CA ILE A 228 -6.30 15.86 -19.96
C ILE A 228 -7.01 16.83 -20.94
N THR A 229 -6.24 17.61 -21.71
CA THR A 229 -6.79 18.57 -22.68
C THR A 229 -7.57 17.88 -23.80
N GLU A 230 -7.10 16.76 -24.32
CA GLU A 230 -7.82 15.93 -25.31
C GLU A 230 -9.14 15.39 -24.77
N CYS A 231 -9.24 15.17 -23.46
CA CYS A 231 -10.49 14.83 -22.78
C CYS A 231 -11.42 16.04 -22.58
N LYS A 232 -11.09 17.21 -23.14
CA LYS A 232 -11.83 18.48 -23.02
C LYS A 232 -11.89 19.03 -21.60
N LEU A 233 -10.87 18.76 -20.81
CA LEU A 233 -10.69 19.24 -19.45
C LEU A 233 -9.52 20.21 -19.35
N VAL A 234 -9.53 21.06 -18.35
CA VAL A 234 -8.48 22.08 -18.13
C VAL A 234 -7.51 21.60 -17.05
N PRO A 235 -6.24 21.25 -17.42
CA PRO A 235 -5.21 20.90 -16.45
C PRO A 235 -5.00 22.02 -15.42
N GLY A 236 -4.85 21.64 -14.15
CA GLY A 236 -4.63 22.59 -13.05
C GLY A 236 -5.87 23.34 -12.59
N LYS A 237 -7.04 23.18 -13.26
CA LYS A 237 -8.34 23.76 -12.84
C LYS A 237 -9.40 22.72 -12.54
N GLU A 238 -9.49 21.67 -13.35
CA GLU A 238 -10.46 20.59 -13.18
C GLU A 238 -9.77 19.32 -12.70
N ILE A 239 -8.63 18.99 -13.31
CA ILE A 239 -7.78 17.85 -12.95
C ILE A 239 -6.38 18.36 -12.63
N GLY A 240 -5.88 17.99 -11.46
CA GLY A 240 -4.50 18.25 -11.02
C GLY A 240 -3.58 17.06 -11.29
N ILE A 241 -2.28 17.33 -11.32
CA ILE A 241 -1.22 16.31 -11.34
C ILE A 241 -0.60 16.27 -9.96
N SER A 242 -0.44 15.06 -9.41
CA SER A 242 0.31 14.77 -8.19
C SER A 242 1.51 13.88 -8.55
N ILE A 243 2.62 14.05 -7.83
CA ILE A 243 3.86 13.32 -8.11
C ILE A 243 4.40 12.76 -6.79
N ASP A 244 4.59 11.45 -6.73
CA ASP A 244 5.45 10.83 -5.74
C ASP A 244 6.87 10.72 -6.31
N VAL A 245 7.76 11.48 -5.74
CA VAL A 245 9.17 11.49 -6.15
C VAL A 245 9.92 10.27 -5.65
N ALA A 246 9.53 9.72 -4.50
CA ALA A 246 10.28 8.71 -3.73
C ALA A 246 11.73 9.17 -3.50
N ALA A 247 11.90 10.38 -2.98
CA ALA A 247 13.16 11.12 -2.95
C ALA A 247 14.32 10.36 -2.27
N SER A 248 14.01 9.48 -1.31
CA SER A 248 15.01 8.61 -0.66
C SER A 248 15.81 7.75 -1.65
N ASN A 249 15.24 7.42 -2.82
CA ASN A 249 15.91 6.62 -3.84
C ASN A 249 17.00 7.42 -4.61
N PHE A 250 16.95 8.73 -4.52
CA PHE A 250 17.88 9.64 -5.20
C PHE A 250 18.87 10.27 -4.24
N TYR A 251 18.71 10.07 -2.93
CA TYR A 251 19.52 10.70 -1.89
C TYR A 251 20.63 9.77 -1.40
N LYS A 252 21.87 10.27 -1.45
CA LYS A 252 23.02 9.57 -0.89
C LYS A 252 24.06 10.60 -0.38
N ASP A 253 24.55 10.39 0.84
CA ASP A 253 25.65 11.16 1.44
C ASP A 253 25.44 12.70 1.42
N GLY A 254 24.19 13.16 1.60
CA GLY A 254 23.84 14.58 1.62
C GLY A 254 23.47 15.17 0.26
N ILE A 255 23.51 14.39 -0.81
CA ILE A 255 23.32 14.86 -2.19
C ILE A 255 22.18 14.08 -2.85
N TYR A 256 21.33 14.79 -3.58
CA TYR A 256 20.38 14.17 -4.49
C TYR A 256 20.98 14.00 -5.88
N THR A 257 20.84 12.82 -6.47
CA THR A 257 21.32 12.55 -7.83
C THR A 257 20.12 12.16 -8.70
N LEU A 258 19.80 12.98 -9.71
CA LEU A 258 18.73 12.73 -10.67
C LEU A 258 19.25 12.88 -12.10
N TYR A 259 19.05 11.88 -12.97
CA TYR A 259 19.55 11.86 -14.35
C TYR A 259 21.05 12.18 -14.47
N ASP A 260 21.88 11.60 -13.59
CA ASP A 260 23.33 11.82 -13.50
C ASP A 260 23.73 13.28 -13.21
N ARG A 261 22.82 14.07 -12.61
CA ARG A 261 23.07 15.42 -12.09
C ARG A 261 22.93 15.42 -10.58
N GLU A 262 23.91 16.02 -9.93
CA GLU A 262 23.84 16.33 -8.50
C GLU A 262 22.97 17.57 -8.28
N LEU A 263 22.11 17.49 -7.28
CA LEU A 263 21.22 18.57 -6.87
C LEU A 263 21.44 18.87 -5.39
N ASP A 264 21.45 20.14 -5.03
CA ASP A 264 21.59 20.60 -3.65
C ASP A 264 20.33 20.35 -2.82
#